data_3bbea1eb57acc223188c49d53255dc9a
#
_entry.id   3bbea1eb57acc223188c49d53255dc9a
#
_cell.length_a   1.000
_cell.length_b   1.000
_cell.length_c   1.000
_cell.angle_alpha   90.00
_cell.angle_beta   90.00
_cell.angle_gamma   90.00
#
_symmetry.space_group_name_H-M   'P 1'
#
loop_
_entity.id
_entity.type
_entity.pdbx_description
1 polymer ?
#
loop_
_entity_poly.entity_id
_entity_poly.type
_entity_poly.pdbx_seq_one_letter_code
_entity_poly.pdbx_strand_id
1 'polypeptide(L)'
;GSFDYTVAEVALPGGCGPDTISSDLHAVSGNTPGMPYLPWVMSKFMGLGFTLEQVVAMATINPAKIINRVPKLGTLQVGAPGDVAIMELVEGPVSFVDTRNNKREGKAYLKPVQTVAAGVAFGRPYAVPFSVR
;
A
#
# COMPACT_ATOMS: atom_id res chain seq x y z
N GLY A 1 2.86 5.75 -11.76
CA GLY A 1 2.54 6.44 -10.55
C GLY A 1 3.22 7.79 -10.40
N SER A 2 2.69 8.54 -9.48
CA SER A 2 3.14 9.92 -9.23
C SER A 2 3.95 10.05 -7.94
N PHE A 3 4.29 8.94 -7.30
CA PHE A 3 5.02 8.97 -6.03
C PHE A 3 6.49 9.38 -6.23
N ASP A 4 6.92 10.39 -5.49
CA ASP A 4 8.27 10.95 -5.52
C ASP A 4 8.77 11.12 -4.08
N TYR A 5 9.88 10.47 -3.74
CA TYR A 5 10.47 10.54 -2.39
C TYR A 5 10.92 11.95 -2.03
N THR A 6 11.48 12.70 -2.97
CA THR A 6 11.98 14.05 -2.70
C THR A 6 10.85 15.01 -2.32
N VAL A 7 9.67 14.82 -2.90
CA VAL A 7 8.47 15.60 -2.54
C VAL A 7 7.92 15.15 -1.20
N ALA A 8 7.80 13.83 -0.99
CA ALA A 8 7.25 13.28 0.26
C ALA A 8 8.08 13.67 1.48
N GLU A 9 9.40 13.58 1.39
CA GLU A 9 10.34 13.90 2.47
C GLU A 9 10.32 15.38 2.88
N VAL A 10 9.91 16.27 1.98
CA VAL A 10 9.71 17.70 2.28
C VAL A 10 8.30 17.95 2.83
N ALA A 11 7.29 17.31 2.25
CA ALA A 11 5.88 17.55 2.61
C ALA A 11 5.52 17.02 4.01
N LEU A 12 6.00 15.83 4.36
CA LEU A 12 5.65 15.16 5.62
C LEU A 12 6.06 15.96 6.87
N PRO A 13 7.30 16.47 7.00
CA PRO A 13 7.69 17.32 8.13
C PRO A 13 6.90 18.62 8.19
N GLY A 14 6.43 19.12 7.03
CA GLY A 14 5.57 20.30 6.94
C GLY A 14 4.11 20.06 7.32
N GLY A 15 3.73 18.87 7.79
CA GLY A 15 2.36 18.51 8.15
C GLY A 15 1.45 18.20 6.96
N CYS A 16 1.99 18.06 5.77
CA CYS A 16 1.25 17.74 4.54
C CYS A 16 1.29 16.23 4.25
N GLY A 17 0.93 15.41 5.23
CA GLY A 17 0.78 13.96 5.04
C GLY A 17 -0.55 13.61 4.35
N PRO A 18 -0.62 12.49 3.61
CA PRO A 18 -1.87 12.05 2.99
C PRO A 18 -2.81 11.40 4.00
N ASP A 19 -4.10 11.67 3.88
CA ASP A 19 -5.15 10.96 4.63
C ASP A 19 -5.45 9.58 4.04
N THR A 20 -5.24 9.45 2.73
CA THR A 20 -5.47 8.20 1.98
C THR A 20 -4.33 7.94 1.00
N ILE A 21 -4.10 6.67 0.69
CA ILE A 21 -3.15 6.24 -0.34
C ILE A 21 -3.83 5.29 -1.31
N SER A 22 -3.40 5.34 -2.56
CA SER A 22 -3.82 4.41 -3.61
C SER A 22 -2.62 4.01 -4.47
N SER A 23 -2.80 3.00 -5.32
CA SER A 23 -1.71 2.52 -6.19
C SER A 23 -1.51 3.40 -7.42
N ASP A 24 -2.54 4.08 -7.88
CA ASP A 24 -2.57 4.75 -9.20
C ASP A 24 -2.13 3.80 -10.34
N LEU A 25 -2.52 2.51 -10.20
CA LEU A 25 -2.12 1.48 -11.16
C LEU A 25 -2.95 1.59 -12.43
N HIS A 26 -2.27 1.85 -13.52
CA HIS A 26 -2.85 1.88 -14.87
C HIS A 26 -1.80 1.40 -15.90
N ALA A 27 -2.17 1.31 -17.17
CA ALA A 27 -1.33 0.72 -18.21
C ALA A 27 0.08 1.33 -18.30
N VAL A 28 0.22 2.64 -18.09
CA VAL A 28 1.52 3.31 -18.11
C VAL A 28 2.26 3.08 -16.80
N SER A 29 1.62 3.33 -15.66
CA SER A 29 2.28 3.24 -14.34
C SER A 29 2.69 1.82 -13.99
N GLY A 30 1.98 0.81 -14.48
CA GLY A 30 2.33 -0.60 -14.27
C GLY A 30 3.65 -1.02 -14.94
N ASN A 31 4.12 -0.24 -15.90
CA ASN A 31 5.36 -0.49 -16.63
C ASN A 31 6.50 0.48 -16.24
N THR A 32 6.29 1.30 -15.21
CA THR A 32 7.31 2.24 -14.73
C THR A 32 8.09 1.69 -13.53
N PRO A 33 9.30 2.20 -13.27
CA PRO A 33 10.03 1.88 -12.04
C PRO A 33 9.20 2.19 -10.80
N GLY A 34 9.42 1.43 -9.74
CA GLY A 34 8.79 1.69 -8.45
C GLY A 34 7.44 1.04 -8.22
N MET A 35 6.97 0.24 -9.14
CA MET A 35 5.77 -0.60 -9.15
C MET A 35 4.67 -0.22 -8.15
N PRO A 36 3.56 0.30 -8.67
CA PRO A 36 2.56 0.97 -7.83
C PRO A 36 1.46 0.05 -7.33
N TYR A 37 1.66 -1.25 -7.07
CA TYR A 37 0.58 -1.94 -6.40
C TYR A 37 0.51 -1.62 -4.91
N LEU A 38 -0.70 -1.64 -4.41
CA LEU A 38 -1.05 -1.04 -3.14
C LEU A 38 -0.20 -1.53 -1.96
N PRO A 39 0.06 -2.84 -1.74
CA PRO A 39 0.94 -3.28 -0.66
C PRO A 39 2.36 -2.73 -0.75
N TRP A 40 2.87 -2.53 -1.96
CA TRP A 40 4.19 -1.94 -2.16
C TRP A 40 4.21 -0.43 -1.89
N VAL A 41 3.15 0.28 -2.29
CA VAL A 41 2.97 1.69 -1.95
C VAL A 41 2.85 1.86 -0.43
N MET A 42 2.04 1.04 0.25
CA MET A 42 1.94 1.02 1.71
C MET A 42 3.31 0.82 2.36
N SER A 43 4.12 -0.10 1.83
CA SER A 43 5.47 -0.37 2.31
C SER A 43 6.42 0.82 2.17
N LYS A 44 6.31 1.58 1.08
CA LYS A 44 7.07 2.84 0.90
C LYS A 44 6.73 3.86 1.99
N PHE A 45 5.45 3.99 2.35
CA PHE A 45 5.02 4.89 3.43
C PHE A 45 5.51 4.40 4.80
N MET A 46 5.56 3.09 5.03
CA MET A 46 6.23 2.55 6.22
C MET A 46 7.72 2.94 6.27
N GLY A 47 8.40 2.89 5.13
CA GLY A 47 9.79 3.37 5.00
C GLY A 47 9.96 4.87 5.28
N LEU A 48 8.90 5.66 5.12
CA LEU A 48 8.86 7.09 5.46
C LEU A 48 8.46 7.36 6.93
N GLY A 49 8.26 6.32 7.75
CA GLY A 49 8.00 6.44 9.18
C GLY A 49 6.54 6.29 9.61
N PHE A 50 5.62 5.96 8.70
CA PHE A 50 4.25 5.60 9.08
C PHE A 50 4.21 4.20 9.71
N THR A 51 3.33 4.01 10.69
CA THR A 51 3.12 2.68 11.27
C THR A 51 2.32 1.77 10.34
N LEU A 52 2.34 0.47 10.59
CA LEU A 52 1.52 -0.50 9.85
C LEU A 52 0.03 -0.14 9.92
N GLU A 53 -0.46 0.20 11.11
CA GLU A 53 -1.86 0.58 11.34
C GLU A 53 -2.24 1.83 10.55
N GLN A 54 -1.35 2.82 10.50
CA GLN A 54 -1.58 4.04 9.73
C GLN A 54 -1.71 3.74 8.24
N VAL A 55 -0.78 3.00 7.64
CA VAL A 55 -0.86 2.69 6.21
C VAL A 55 -2.04 1.79 5.86
N VAL A 56 -2.43 0.90 6.75
CA VAL A 56 -3.66 0.10 6.58
C VAL A 56 -4.88 1.00 6.64
N ALA A 57 -4.97 1.90 7.61
CA ALA A 57 -6.09 2.84 7.72
C ALA A 57 -6.20 3.76 6.49
N MET A 58 -5.07 4.26 5.99
CA MET A 58 -5.00 5.11 4.79
C MET A 58 -5.46 4.39 3.52
N ALA A 59 -5.36 3.07 3.47
CA ALA A 59 -5.79 2.25 2.34
C ALA A 59 -7.20 1.64 2.50
N THR A 60 -7.82 1.74 3.69
CA THR A 60 -9.08 1.05 4.00
C THR A 60 -10.13 1.98 4.60
N ILE A 61 -10.08 2.18 5.92
CA ILE A 61 -11.12 2.91 6.66
C ILE A 61 -11.17 4.40 6.30
N ASN A 62 -10.03 5.04 6.06
CA ASN A 62 -9.99 6.47 5.74
C ASN A 62 -10.68 6.78 4.41
N PRO A 63 -10.35 6.12 3.27
CA PRO A 63 -11.10 6.33 2.03
C PRO A 63 -12.58 5.95 2.16
N ALA A 64 -12.93 4.90 2.92
CA ALA A 64 -14.32 4.52 3.14
C ALA A 64 -15.12 5.60 3.88
N LYS A 65 -14.50 6.29 4.84
CA LYS A 65 -15.11 7.45 5.53
C LYS A 65 -15.37 8.60 4.55
N ILE A 66 -14.40 8.94 3.71
CA ILE A 66 -14.52 10.05 2.75
C ILE A 66 -15.70 9.84 1.80
N ILE A 67 -15.92 8.61 1.34
CA ILE A 67 -17.01 8.28 0.42
C ILE A 67 -18.31 7.87 1.15
N ASN A 68 -18.40 8.03 2.47
CA ASN A 68 -19.56 7.67 3.32
C ASN A 68 -19.99 6.20 3.15
N ARG A 69 -19.05 5.27 3.14
CA ARG A 69 -19.33 3.83 3.00
C ARG A 69 -19.00 3.01 4.25
N VAL A 70 -18.65 3.65 5.35
CA VAL A 70 -18.50 2.98 6.66
C VAL A 70 -19.88 2.66 7.23
N PRO A 71 -20.10 1.49 7.84
CA PRO A 71 -19.16 0.37 8.07
C PRO A 71 -19.08 -0.67 6.95
N LYS A 72 -19.78 -0.46 5.83
CA LYS A 72 -19.85 -1.44 4.73
C LYS A 72 -18.50 -1.70 4.07
N LEU A 73 -17.65 -0.67 3.98
CA LEU A 73 -16.31 -0.79 3.39
C LEU A 73 -15.24 -0.38 4.41
N GLY A 74 -14.04 -0.90 4.22
CA GLY A 74 -12.86 -0.55 5.03
C GLY A 74 -12.88 -1.10 6.45
N THR A 75 -13.76 -2.05 6.78
CA THR A 75 -13.88 -2.70 8.09
C THR A 75 -14.04 -4.21 7.94
N LEU A 76 -13.70 -4.93 9.02
CA LEU A 76 -13.97 -6.37 9.17
C LEU A 76 -15.10 -6.64 10.17
N GLN A 77 -16.05 -5.71 10.28
CA GLN A 77 -17.18 -5.86 11.20
C GLN A 77 -18.15 -6.93 10.71
N VAL A 78 -18.84 -7.57 11.68
CA VAL A 78 -19.92 -8.50 11.35
C VAL A 78 -20.99 -7.79 10.51
N GLY A 79 -21.36 -8.38 9.38
CA GLY A 79 -22.30 -7.78 8.42
C GLY A 79 -21.67 -6.91 7.34
N ALA A 80 -20.36 -6.65 7.40
CA ALA A 80 -19.64 -6.08 6.26
C ALA A 80 -19.46 -7.12 5.14
N PRO A 81 -19.27 -6.70 3.88
CA PRO A 81 -18.89 -7.62 2.80
C PRO A 81 -17.62 -8.41 3.17
N GLY A 82 -17.56 -9.66 2.73
CA GLY A 82 -16.41 -10.53 2.97
C GLY A 82 -15.23 -10.21 2.06
N ASP A 83 -14.78 -8.96 2.09
CA ASP A 83 -13.65 -8.45 1.32
C ASP A 83 -12.42 -8.34 2.24
N VAL A 84 -11.46 -9.24 2.07
CA VAL A 84 -10.28 -9.33 2.94
C VAL A 84 -9.02 -9.45 2.12
N ALA A 85 -8.04 -8.60 2.38
CA ALA A 85 -6.67 -8.75 1.89
C ALA A 85 -5.79 -9.32 3.02
N ILE A 86 -5.18 -10.46 2.77
CA ILE A 86 -4.25 -11.11 3.70
C ILE A 86 -2.84 -10.79 3.23
N MET A 87 -2.05 -10.20 4.11
CA MET A 87 -0.68 -9.80 3.83
C MET A 87 0.26 -10.30 4.92
N GLU A 88 1.47 -10.59 4.54
CA GLU A 88 2.59 -10.92 5.44
C GLU A 88 3.48 -9.68 5.58
N LEU A 89 3.79 -9.30 6.82
CA LEU A 89 4.85 -8.32 7.07
C LEU A 89 6.19 -9.05 7.03
N VAL A 90 6.96 -8.80 6.00
CA VAL A 90 8.31 -9.37 5.85
C VAL A 90 9.32 -8.37 6.37
N GLU A 91 10.02 -8.74 7.42
CA GLU A 91 11.09 -7.94 7.99
C GLU A 91 12.43 -8.24 7.30
N GLY A 92 13.25 -7.21 7.11
CA GLY A 92 14.56 -7.29 6.48
C GLY A 92 14.85 -6.09 5.59
N PRO A 93 16.09 -5.99 5.09
CA PRO A 93 16.47 -4.91 4.20
C PRO A 93 15.71 -5.01 2.87
N VAL A 94 15.14 -3.90 2.45
CA VAL A 94 14.39 -3.79 1.19
C VAL A 94 14.70 -2.45 0.54
N SER A 95 14.91 -2.44 -0.77
CA SER A 95 15.14 -1.21 -1.51
C SER A 95 13.90 -0.82 -2.29
N PHE A 96 13.38 0.36 -2.03
CA PHE A 96 12.25 0.95 -2.72
C PHE A 96 12.71 1.95 -3.78
N VAL A 97 12.06 1.94 -4.93
CA VAL A 97 12.33 2.87 -6.02
C VAL A 97 11.05 3.66 -6.32
N ASP A 98 11.16 4.96 -6.50
CA ASP A 98 10.05 5.79 -6.96
C ASP A 98 10.01 5.94 -8.49
N THR A 99 9.09 6.72 -9.00
CA THR A 99 8.91 6.92 -10.44
C THR A 99 10.02 7.71 -11.10
N ARG A 100 10.88 8.35 -10.33
CA ARG A 100 12.07 9.11 -10.80
C ARG A 100 13.38 8.37 -10.55
N ASN A 101 13.31 7.07 -10.20
CA ASN A 101 14.45 6.23 -9.84
C ASN A 101 15.18 6.65 -8.56
N ASN A 102 14.58 7.47 -7.71
CA ASN A 102 15.13 7.69 -6.39
C ASN A 102 14.97 6.42 -5.55
N LYS A 103 16.05 5.97 -4.92
CA LYS A 103 16.08 4.78 -4.08
C LYS A 103 16.02 5.16 -2.60
N ARG A 104 15.30 4.35 -1.82
CA ARG A 104 15.30 4.42 -0.35
C ARG A 104 15.32 3.02 0.23
N GLU A 105 16.12 2.85 1.26
CA GLU A 105 16.18 1.60 1.99
C GLU A 105 15.10 1.55 3.07
N GLY A 106 14.40 0.42 3.13
CA GLY A 106 13.43 0.11 4.17
C GLY A 106 13.86 -1.08 5.00
N LYS A 107 13.10 -1.35 6.06
CA LYS A 107 13.36 -2.46 7.01
C LYS A 107 12.29 -3.54 6.95
N ALA A 108 11.22 -3.30 6.24
CA ALA A 108 10.12 -4.26 6.08
C ALA A 108 9.28 -3.92 4.87
N TYR A 109 8.53 -4.89 4.37
CA TYR A 109 7.53 -4.69 3.32
C TYR A 109 6.33 -5.61 3.50
N LEU A 110 5.19 -5.21 2.91
CA LEU A 110 3.97 -5.98 2.89
C LEU A 110 3.93 -6.86 1.64
N LYS A 111 3.91 -8.17 1.87
CA LYS A 111 3.79 -9.19 0.82
C LYS A 111 2.34 -9.66 0.77
N PRO A 112 1.64 -9.52 -0.38
CA PRO A 112 0.30 -10.07 -0.51
C PRO A 112 0.34 -11.61 -0.43
N VAL A 113 -0.56 -12.18 0.35
CA VAL A 113 -0.70 -13.64 0.51
C VAL A 113 -1.94 -14.12 -0.22
N GLN A 114 -3.10 -13.51 0.06
CA GLN A 114 -4.37 -13.90 -0.52
C GLN A 114 -5.36 -12.75 -0.50
N THR A 115 -6.26 -12.75 -1.47
CA THR A 115 -7.41 -11.84 -1.51
C THR A 115 -8.69 -12.65 -1.43
N VAL A 116 -9.61 -12.21 -0.58
CA VAL A 116 -11.00 -12.68 -0.55
C VAL A 116 -11.87 -11.52 -1.03
N ALA A 117 -12.75 -11.77 -1.98
CA ALA A 117 -13.72 -10.78 -2.47
C ALA A 117 -15.11 -11.38 -2.42
N ALA A 118 -16.04 -10.69 -1.78
CA ALA A 118 -17.42 -11.16 -1.54
C ALA A 118 -17.47 -12.59 -0.94
N GLY A 119 -16.54 -12.90 -0.02
CA GLY A 119 -16.44 -14.22 0.62
C GLY A 119 -15.78 -15.32 -0.23
N VAL A 120 -15.34 -15.01 -1.46
CA VAL A 120 -14.66 -15.97 -2.34
C VAL A 120 -13.17 -15.69 -2.36
N ALA A 121 -12.37 -16.72 -2.10
CA ALA A 121 -10.92 -16.61 -2.16
C ALA A 121 -10.42 -16.57 -3.62
N PHE A 122 -9.65 -15.56 -3.96
CA PHE A 122 -9.06 -15.36 -5.27
C PHE A 122 -7.55 -15.47 -5.20
N GLY A 123 -7.01 -16.02 -6.26
CA GLY A 123 -5.60 -15.88 -6.58
C GLY A 123 -4.71 -16.97 -6.01
N ARG A 124 -3.62 -17.12 -6.70
CA ARG A 124 -2.41 -17.74 -6.18
C ARG A 124 -1.64 -16.67 -5.42
N PRO A 125 -0.86 -17.03 -4.40
CA PRO A 125 0.04 -16.06 -3.78
C PRO A 125 0.88 -15.43 -4.89
N TYR A 126 0.89 -14.09 -4.91
CA TYR A 126 1.70 -13.36 -5.88
C TYR A 126 3.16 -13.77 -5.68
N ALA A 127 3.81 -14.26 -6.73
CA ALA A 127 5.26 -14.21 -6.76
C ALA A 127 5.65 -12.75 -6.53
N VAL A 128 6.55 -12.49 -5.60
CA VAL A 128 7.14 -11.15 -5.45
C VAL A 128 7.78 -10.84 -6.80
N PRO A 129 7.28 -9.88 -7.57
CA PRO A 129 7.75 -9.68 -8.94
C PRO A 129 9.16 -9.11 -9.01
N PHE A 130 9.77 -8.85 -7.87
CA PHE A 130 11.13 -8.37 -7.76
C PHE A 130 11.90 -9.26 -6.81
N SER A 131 13.06 -9.71 -7.28
CA SER A 131 14.09 -10.19 -6.40
C SER A 131 14.43 -9.06 -5.42
N VAL A 132 14.04 -9.20 -4.18
CA VAL A 132 14.67 -8.48 -3.08
C VAL A 132 16.11 -8.97 -3.08
N ARG A 133 17.01 -8.19 -3.65
CA ARG A 133 18.45 -8.43 -3.63
C ARG A 133 19.09 -7.49 -2.65
#